data_5d99812bc4debceda6341501c2e97d90
#
_entry.id   5d99812bc4debceda6341501c2e97d90
#
_cell.length_a   1.000
_cell.length_b   1.000
_cell.length_c   1.000
_cell.angle_alpha   90.00
_cell.angle_beta   90.00
_cell.angle_gamma   90.00
#
_symmetry.space_group_name_H-M   'P 1'
#
loop_
_entity.id
_entity.type
_entity.pdbx_description
1 polymer ?
#
loop_
_entity_poly.entity_id
_entity_poly.type
_entity_poly.pdbx_seq_one_letter_code
_entity_poly.pdbx_strand_id
1 'polypeptide(L)'
;MIGLVVLAEQGLAAGLVGAAVRTLGTHPPGLQTVAVDFASPPEEIADNLRLALKQADYGRGVLILADIYGATHTNTACRLLERGRIELVTGVNLPMLLKTLNYRHLSMDDLIDKALSGGSGGIVVAANSATRKEAGG
;
A
#
# COMPACT_ATOMS: atom_id res chain seq x y z
N MET A 1 -15.32 -4.75 0.32
CA MET A 1 -14.13 -3.93 -0.02
C MET A 1 -12.85 -4.75 0.09
N ILE A 2 -11.87 -4.41 -0.71
CA ILE A 2 -10.55 -5.04 -0.65
C ILE A 2 -9.79 -4.49 0.56
N GLY A 3 -9.16 -5.38 1.34
CA GLY A 3 -8.30 -4.98 2.44
C GLY A 3 -6.96 -4.43 1.95
N LEU A 4 -6.31 -3.61 2.75
CA LEU A 4 -4.97 -3.09 2.47
C LEU A 4 -4.02 -3.42 3.62
N VAL A 5 -2.81 -3.88 3.27
CA VAL A 5 -1.71 -4.05 4.22
C VAL A 5 -0.53 -3.23 3.75
N VAL A 6 -0.06 -2.33 4.59
CA VAL A 6 1.20 -1.60 4.35
C VAL A 6 2.33 -2.41 4.99
N LEU A 7 3.22 -2.92 4.16
CA LEU A 7 4.38 -3.72 4.56
C LEU A 7 5.66 -2.94 4.28
N ALA A 8 6.29 -2.41 5.30
CA ALA A 8 7.44 -1.53 5.11
C ALA A 8 8.33 -1.50 6.37
N GLU A 9 9.53 -0.91 6.22
CA GLU A 9 10.38 -0.60 7.37
C GLU A 9 9.56 0.15 8.42
N GLN A 10 9.82 -0.14 9.69
CA GLN A 10 8.95 0.27 10.81
C GLN A 10 8.66 1.78 10.87
N GLY A 11 9.67 2.61 10.67
CA GLY A 11 9.48 4.07 10.68
C GLY A 11 8.67 4.56 9.50
N LEU A 12 8.92 4.00 8.32
CA LEU A 12 8.21 4.33 7.09
C LEU A 12 6.76 3.85 7.14
N ALA A 13 6.52 2.62 7.59
CA ALA A 13 5.17 2.08 7.72
C ALA A 13 4.32 2.93 8.67
N ALA A 14 4.84 3.24 9.85
CA ALA A 14 4.15 4.08 10.83
C ALA A 14 3.88 5.49 10.28
N GLY A 15 4.85 6.08 9.59
CA GLY A 15 4.72 7.42 8.99
C GLY A 15 3.68 7.48 7.89
N LEU A 16 3.69 6.52 6.97
CA LEU A 16 2.73 6.46 5.86
C LEU A 16 1.30 6.27 6.36
N VAL A 17 1.08 5.27 7.21
CA VAL A 17 -0.26 4.99 7.74
C VAL A 17 -0.72 6.14 8.63
N GLY A 18 0.14 6.69 9.47
CA GLY A 18 -0.18 7.84 10.30
C GLY A 18 -0.56 9.06 9.48
N ALA A 19 0.16 9.35 8.40
CA ALA A 19 -0.17 10.46 7.49
C ALA A 19 -1.53 10.25 6.80
N ALA A 20 -1.80 9.04 6.33
CA ALA A 20 -3.08 8.71 5.70
C ALA A 20 -4.24 8.86 6.68
N VAL A 21 -4.09 8.34 7.89
CA VAL A 21 -5.13 8.44 8.94
C VAL A 21 -5.41 9.89 9.29
N ARG A 22 -4.38 10.72 9.45
CA ARG A 22 -4.55 12.15 9.72
C ARG A 22 -5.20 12.89 8.56
N THR A 23 -4.89 12.53 7.32
CA THR A 23 -5.50 13.12 6.13
C THR A 23 -6.99 12.77 6.03
N LEU A 24 -7.34 11.54 6.34
CA LEU A 24 -8.74 11.05 6.25
C LEU A 24 -9.55 11.38 7.50
N GLY A 25 -8.92 11.69 8.61
CA GLY A 25 -9.57 11.97 9.89
C GLY A 25 -10.01 10.74 10.66
N THR A 26 -9.78 9.55 10.16
CA THR A 26 -10.14 8.28 10.81
C THR A 26 -9.23 7.15 10.30
N HIS A 27 -9.13 6.09 11.10
CA HIS A 27 -8.45 4.86 10.66
C HIS A 27 -9.44 4.02 9.84
N PRO A 28 -9.20 3.85 8.52
CA PRO A 28 -10.14 3.10 7.69
C PRO A 28 -10.22 1.62 8.11
N PRO A 29 -11.42 1.01 8.10
CA PRO A 29 -11.51 -0.42 8.34
C PRO A 29 -10.76 -1.21 7.25
N GLY A 30 -10.18 -2.35 7.63
CA GLY A 30 -9.44 -3.20 6.69
C GLY A 30 -8.06 -2.67 6.29
N LEU A 31 -7.58 -1.60 6.93
CA LEU A 31 -6.20 -1.13 6.78
C LEU A 31 -5.35 -1.68 7.91
N GLN A 32 -4.35 -2.49 7.58
CA GLN A 32 -3.42 -3.09 8.51
C GLN A 32 -1.99 -2.67 8.19
N THR A 33 -1.13 -2.71 9.19
CA THR A 33 0.28 -2.35 9.06
C THR A 33 1.15 -3.53 9.52
N VAL A 34 2.13 -3.89 8.70
CA VAL A 34 3.22 -4.79 9.10
C VAL A 34 4.51 -3.98 9.05
N ALA A 35 4.94 -3.54 10.21
CA ALA A 35 6.18 -2.79 10.38
C ALA A 35 7.35 -3.77 10.54
N VAL A 36 8.37 -3.62 9.71
CA VAL A 36 9.49 -4.55 9.65
C VAL A 36 10.73 -3.90 10.24
N ASP A 37 11.34 -4.59 11.19
CA ASP A 37 12.74 -4.36 11.58
C ASP A 37 13.62 -5.19 10.65
N PHE A 38 14.65 -4.60 10.07
CA PHE A 38 15.57 -5.33 9.18
C PHE A 38 16.31 -6.49 9.85
N ALA A 39 16.35 -6.52 11.18
CA ALA A 39 16.89 -7.64 11.95
C ALA A 39 15.88 -8.77 12.19
N SER A 40 14.60 -8.58 11.83
CA SER A 40 13.55 -9.58 12.04
C SER A 40 13.76 -10.80 11.14
N PRO A 41 13.65 -12.03 11.67
CA PRO A 41 13.75 -13.22 10.86
C PRO A 41 12.56 -13.36 9.90
N PRO A 42 12.77 -14.00 8.72
CA PRO A 42 11.70 -14.14 7.72
C PRO A 42 10.44 -14.81 8.25
N GLU A 43 10.55 -15.77 9.15
CA GLU A 43 9.40 -16.48 9.75
C GLU A 43 8.53 -15.55 10.58
N GLU A 44 9.13 -14.66 11.34
CA GLU A 44 8.40 -13.64 12.12
C GLU A 44 7.63 -12.70 11.19
N ILE A 45 8.28 -12.25 10.13
CA ILE A 45 7.64 -11.41 9.11
C ILE A 45 6.46 -12.14 8.48
N ALA A 46 6.65 -13.42 8.11
CA ALA A 46 5.59 -14.25 7.52
C ALA A 46 4.39 -14.41 8.45
N ASP A 47 4.64 -14.68 9.72
CA ASP A 47 3.58 -14.85 10.72
C ASP A 47 2.80 -13.55 10.95
N ASN A 48 3.50 -12.43 11.07
CA ASN A 48 2.87 -11.12 11.24
C ASN A 48 2.05 -10.75 9.99
N LEU A 49 2.58 -11.04 8.81
CA LEU A 49 1.88 -10.77 7.56
C LEU A 49 0.63 -11.65 7.40
N ARG A 50 0.72 -12.94 7.72
CA ARG A 50 -0.46 -13.83 7.68
C ARG A 50 -1.58 -13.32 8.59
N LEU A 51 -1.24 -12.88 9.79
CA LEU A 51 -2.22 -12.30 10.71
C LEU A 51 -2.84 -11.02 10.14
N ALA A 52 -2.02 -10.12 9.62
CA ALA A 52 -2.50 -8.88 9.01
C ALA A 52 -3.41 -9.14 7.80
N LEU A 53 -3.05 -10.09 6.95
CA LEU A 53 -3.87 -10.49 5.80
C LEU A 53 -5.24 -11.00 6.24
N LYS A 54 -5.27 -11.84 7.27
CA LYS A 54 -6.52 -12.35 7.81
C LYS A 54 -7.40 -11.24 8.39
N GLN A 55 -6.81 -10.29 9.10
CA GLN A 55 -7.54 -9.17 9.70
C GLN A 55 -8.01 -8.15 8.66
N ALA A 56 -7.28 -7.99 7.56
CA ALA A 56 -7.64 -7.05 6.49
C ALA A 56 -8.70 -7.60 5.53
N ASP A 57 -8.81 -8.92 5.41
CA ASP A 57 -9.69 -9.57 4.43
C ASP A 57 -11.14 -9.57 4.88
N TYR A 58 -11.97 -8.82 4.19
CA TYR A 58 -13.42 -8.77 4.39
C TYR A 58 -14.17 -9.59 3.32
N GLY A 59 -13.50 -10.57 2.72
CA GLY A 59 -14.09 -11.50 1.75
C GLY A 59 -13.75 -11.20 0.29
N ARG A 60 -13.08 -10.07 0.01
CA ARG A 60 -12.71 -9.67 -1.36
C ARG A 60 -11.20 -9.65 -1.61
N GLY A 61 -10.43 -10.23 -0.70
CA GLY A 61 -8.98 -10.28 -0.82
C GLY A 61 -8.28 -9.06 -0.24
N VAL A 62 -6.97 -9.03 -0.40
CA VAL A 62 -6.09 -8.02 0.19
C VAL A 62 -5.04 -7.60 -0.82
N LEU A 63 -4.80 -6.30 -0.92
CA LEU A 63 -3.68 -5.73 -1.64
C LEU A 63 -2.60 -5.30 -0.64
N ILE A 64 -1.40 -5.84 -0.80
CA ILE A 64 -0.23 -5.45 -0.01
C ILE A 64 0.48 -4.31 -0.73
N LEU A 65 0.74 -3.22 -0.02
CA LEU A 65 1.55 -2.11 -0.51
C LEU A 65 2.86 -2.11 0.25
N ALA A 66 3.96 -2.41 -0.44
CA ALA A 66 5.28 -2.50 0.18
C ALA A 66 6.19 -1.35 -0.27
N ASP A 67 7.22 -1.10 0.52
CA ASP A 67 8.16 0.00 0.28
C ASP A 67 9.10 -0.27 -0.89
N ILE A 68 9.72 -1.45 -0.94
CA ILE A 68 10.77 -1.74 -1.94
C ILE A 68 10.71 -3.20 -2.39
N TYR A 69 10.95 -3.43 -3.68
CA TYR A 69 11.07 -4.75 -4.26
C TYR A 69 12.44 -5.35 -3.96
N GLY A 70 12.48 -6.67 -3.74
CA GLY A 70 13.74 -7.41 -3.57
C GLY A 70 14.29 -7.46 -2.15
N ALA A 71 13.67 -6.80 -1.19
CA ALA A 71 14.06 -6.91 0.22
C ALA A 71 13.52 -8.23 0.83
N THR A 72 14.07 -8.63 1.97
CA THR A 72 13.66 -9.86 2.66
C THR A 72 12.17 -9.91 2.94
N HIS A 73 11.59 -8.80 3.41
CA HIS A 73 10.16 -8.74 3.75
C HIS A 73 9.26 -8.82 2.50
N THR A 74 9.65 -8.23 1.39
CA THR A 74 8.88 -8.34 0.14
C THR A 74 9.04 -9.71 -0.50
N ASN A 75 10.23 -10.32 -0.44
CA ASN A 75 10.44 -11.69 -0.88
C ASN A 75 9.62 -12.69 -0.05
N THR A 76 9.52 -12.45 1.26
CA THR A 76 8.66 -13.24 2.16
C THR A 76 7.19 -13.09 1.76
N ALA A 77 6.74 -11.88 1.51
CA ALA A 77 5.37 -11.61 1.07
C ALA A 77 5.03 -12.30 -0.26
N CYS A 78 5.99 -12.35 -1.20
CA CYS A 78 5.77 -13.00 -2.49
C CYS A 78 5.40 -14.48 -2.37
N ARG A 79 5.83 -15.16 -1.33
CA ARG A 79 5.47 -16.57 -1.07
C ARG A 79 4.01 -16.74 -0.61
N LEU A 80 3.37 -15.68 -0.16
CA LEU A 80 2.00 -15.70 0.36
C LEU A 80 0.98 -15.20 -0.68
N LEU A 81 1.43 -14.80 -1.87
CA LEU A 81 0.55 -14.26 -2.88
C LEU A 81 -0.35 -15.33 -3.48
N GLU A 82 -1.59 -14.94 -3.74
CA GLU A 82 -2.59 -15.73 -4.45
C GLU A 82 -3.18 -14.84 -5.53
N ARG A 83 -2.98 -15.20 -6.79
CA ARG A 83 -3.38 -14.38 -7.94
C ARG A 83 -4.85 -13.99 -7.86
N GLY A 84 -5.11 -12.69 -7.96
CA GLY A 84 -6.44 -12.11 -7.90
C GLY A 84 -7.01 -11.96 -6.49
N ARG A 85 -6.39 -12.57 -5.48
CA ARG A 85 -6.88 -12.55 -4.10
C ARG A 85 -5.92 -11.87 -3.13
N ILE A 86 -4.64 -12.19 -3.20
CA ILE A 86 -3.58 -11.56 -2.40
C ILE A 86 -2.52 -11.10 -3.38
N GLU A 87 -2.46 -9.81 -3.59
CA GLU A 87 -1.58 -9.18 -4.55
C GLU A 87 -0.63 -8.20 -3.85
N LEU A 88 0.47 -7.87 -4.49
CA LEU A 88 1.51 -6.99 -3.96
C LEU A 88 1.88 -5.94 -4.99
N VAL A 89 1.92 -4.69 -4.56
CA VAL A 89 2.50 -3.57 -5.31
C VAL A 89 3.62 -2.97 -4.47
N THR A 90 4.78 -2.76 -5.05
CA THR A 90 5.94 -2.15 -4.39
C THR A 90 6.10 -0.68 -4.76
N GLY A 91 6.94 0.02 -4.02
CA GLY A 91 7.18 1.44 -4.25
C GLY A 91 6.11 2.34 -3.63
N VAL A 92 5.49 1.91 -2.54
CA VAL A 92 4.41 2.67 -1.90
C VAL A 92 4.86 4.08 -1.55
N ASN A 93 4.02 5.03 -1.88
CA ASN A 93 4.12 6.42 -1.45
C ASN A 93 2.75 6.88 -0.95
N LEU A 94 2.70 8.05 -0.33
CA LEU A 94 1.45 8.55 0.24
C LEU A 94 0.34 8.73 -0.81
N PRO A 95 0.60 9.29 -2.01
CA PRO A 95 -0.43 9.37 -3.04
C PRO A 95 -1.02 8.01 -3.44
N MET A 96 -0.18 6.97 -3.57
CA MET A 96 -0.64 5.61 -3.82
C MET A 96 -1.57 5.11 -2.71
N LEU A 97 -1.16 5.27 -1.46
CA LEU A 97 -1.94 4.82 -0.31
C LEU A 97 -3.29 5.52 -0.23
N LEU A 98 -3.32 6.84 -0.37
CA LEU A 98 -4.56 7.61 -0.34
C LEU A 98 -5.50 7.20 -1.49
N LYS A 99 -4.96 7.03 -2.68
CA LYS A 99 -5.77 6.63 -3.85
C LYS A 99 -6.36 5.23 -3.68
N THR A 100 -5.56 4.26 -3.25
CA THR A 100 -6.07 2.90 -3.02
C THR A 100 -7.13 2.86 -1.93
N LEU A 101 -6.97 3.63 -0.86
CA LEU A 101 -7.99 3.72 0.19
C LEU A 101 -9.33 4.22 -0.34
N ASN A 102 -9.34 5.09 -1.33
CA ASN A 102 -10.57 5.62 -1.93
C ASN A 102 -11.24 4.68 -2.92
N TYR A 103 -10.55 3.66 -3.45
CA TYR A 103 -11.04 2.81 -4.54
C TYR A 103 -11.14 1.33 -4.18
N ARG A 104 -11.18 1.00 -2.89
CA ARG A 104 -11.20 -0.41 -2.44
C ARG A 104 -12.47 -1.20 -2.80
N HIS A 105 -13.49 -0.53 -3.30
CA HIS A 105 -14.72 -1.16 -3.76
C HIS A 105 -14.59 -1.74 -5.19
N LEU A 106 -13.54 -1.39 -5.92
CA LEU A 106 -13.27 -1.90 -7.26
C LEU A 106 -12.82 -3.37 -7.22
N SER A 107 -12.71 -4.00 -8.39
CA SER A 107 -12.04 -5.30 -8.53
C SER A 107 -10.57 -5.19 -8.16
N MET A 108 -9.93 -6.32 -7.87
CA MET A 108 -8.50 -6.33 -7.56
C MET A 108 -7.66 -5.76 -8.70
N ASP A 109 -7.94 -6.14 -9.95
CA ASP A 109 -7.21 -5.64 -11.11
C ASP A 109 -7.35 -4.12 -11.26
N ASP A 110 -8.55 -3.59 -11.09
CA ASP A 110 -8.78 -2.15 -11.18
C ASP A 110 -8.14 -1.40 -10.00
N LEU A 111 -8.13 -1.98 -8.81
CA LEU A 111 -7.46 -1.39 -7.65
C LEU A 111 -5.95 -1.35 -7.85
N ILE A 112 -5.36 -2.39 -8.41
CA ILE A 112 -3.93 -2.41 -8.77
C ILE A 112 -3.62 -1.29 -9.75
N ASP A 113 -4.45 -1.09 -10.77
CA ASP A 113 -4.29 0.02 -11.72
C ASP A 113 -4.35 1.38 -11.01
N LYS A 114 -5.23 1.55 -10.03
CA LYS A 114 -5.31 2.75 -9.20
C LYS A 114 -4.06 2.94 -8.35
N ALA A 115 -3.50 1.87 -7.81
CA ALA A 115 -2.23 1.92 -7.06
C ALA A 115 -1.10 2.43 -7.94
N LEU A 116 -0.94 1.86 -9.12
CA LEU A 116 0.10 2.24 -10.07
C LEU A 116 -0.06 3.69 -10.53
N SER A 117 -1.26 4.07 -10.96
CA SER A 117 -1.53 5.45 -11.42
C SER A 117 -1.45 6.46 -10.28
N GLY A 118 -1.88 6.10 -9.08
CA GLY A 118 -1.78 6.96 -7.90
C GLY A 118 -0.34 7.20 -7.48
N GLY A 119 0.46 6.14 -7.47
CA GLY A 119 1.88 6.23 -7.13
C GLY A 119 2.67 7.06 -8.12
N SER A 120 2.59 6.73 -9.41
CA SER A 120 3.30 7.44 -10.47
C SER A 120 2.77 8.87 -10.68
N GLY A 121 1.46 9.06 -10.60
CA GLY A 121 0.82 10.37 -10.73
C GLY A 121 1.11 11.33 -9.58
N GLY A 122 1.55 10.80 -8.43
CA GLY A 122 2.00 11.61 -7.30
C GLY A 122 3.41 12.19 -7.48
N ILE A 123 4.15 11.73 -8.49
CA ILE A 123 5.48 12.24 -8.81
C ILE A 123 5.32 13.37 -9.83
N VAL A 124 5.49 14.60 -9.38
CA VAL A 124 5.22 15.80 -10.16
C VAL A 124 6.41 16.74 -10.09
N VAL A 125 6.83 17.26 -11.24
CA VAL A 125 7.75 18.39 -11.30
C VAL A 125 6.91 19.66 -11.17
N ALA A 126 6.96 20.29 -10.01
CA ALA A 126 6.03 21.37 -9.63
C ALA A 126 6.03 22.55 -10.62
N ALA A 127 7.19 22.95 -11.11
CA ALA A 127 7.32 24.04 -12.10
C ALA A 127 6.57 23.72 -13.39
N ASN A 128 6.68 22.47 -13.90
CA ASN A 128 5.95 22.04 -15.10
C ASN A 128 4.45 22.04 -14.88
N SER A 129 4.03 21.58 -13.70
CA SER A 129 2.62 21.55 -13.33
C SER A 129 2.02 22.94 -13.22
N ALA A 130 2.72 23.89 -12.60
CA ALA A 130 2.33 25.30 -12.51
C ALA A 130 2.24 25.95 -13.90
N THR A 131 3.22 25.71 -14.77
CA THR A 131 3.23 26.23 -16.15
C THR A 131 2.04 25.69 -16.96
N ARG A 132 1.72 24.41 -16.82
CA ARG A 132 0.54 23.82 -17.48
C ARG A 132 -0.75 24.46 -16.99
N LYS A 133 -0.87 24.74 -15.71
CA LYS A 133 -2.04 25.40 -15.13
C LYS A 133 -2.21 26.80 -15.73
N GLU A 134 -1.17 27.58 -15.82
CA GLU A 134 -1.18 28.91 -16.42
C GLU A 134 -1.54 28.84 -17.90
N ALA A 135 -0.97 27.91 -18.66
CA ALA A 135 -1.24 27.72 -20.08
C ALA A 135 -2.64 27.15 -20.35
N GLY A 136 -3.17 26.33 -19.45
CA GLY A 136 -4.48 25.71 -19.58
C GLY A 136 -5.66 26.59 -19.16
N GLY A 137 -5.36 27.75 -18.65
CA GLY A 137 -6.37 28.73 -18.30
C GLY A 137 -6.61 28.99 -16.93
#